data_28649480bfdc181bca8ff75fae1999d3
#
_entry.id   28649480bfdc181bca8ff75fae1999d3
#
_cell.length_a   1.000
_cell.length_b   1.000
_cell.length_c   1.000
_cell.angle_alpha   90.00
_cell.angle_beta   90.00
_cell.angle_gamma   90.00
#
_symmetry.space_group_name_H-M   'P 1'
#
loop_
_entity.id
_entity.type
_entity.pdbx_description
1 polymer ?
#
loop_
_entity_poly.entity_id
_entity_poly.type
_entity_poly.pdbx_seq_one_letter_code
_entity_poly.pdbx_strand_id
1 'polypeptide(L)'
;FNRATLGTYEMGSTFKSFTLAMGLDEGKITLNSVVDASRPIRMGGFTIRDFKGKNRALSIPEVFQYSSNIGTAAVADMVGMEGHQEFLTRLGLLSKVETEMPGVATPTQPNSSDSTEKMKSVVCSGR
;
A
#
# COMPACT_ATOMS: atom_id res chain seq x y z
N PHE A 1 -7.55 -5.04 -27.88
CA PHE A 1 -6.81 -4.80 -26.63
C PHE A 1 -7.27 -5.78 -25.54
N ASN A 2 -6.38 -6.65 -25.12
CA ASN A 2 -6.69 -7.61 -24.05
C ASN A 2 -6.54 -6.94 -22.68
N ARG A 3 -7.64 -6.61 -22.04
CA ARG A 3 -7.66 -5.91 -20.74
C ARG A 3 -7.09 -6.74 -19.59
N ALA A 4 -7.15 -8.07 -19.70
CA ALA A 4 -6.67 -8.95 -18.65
C ALA A 4 -5.14 -9.08 -18.61
N THR A 5 -4.47 -8.94 -19.77
CA THR A 5 -3.02 -9.16 -19.89
C THR A 5 -2.23 -7.89 -20.16
N LEU A 6 -2.81 -6.94 -20.90
CA LEU A 6 -2.15 -5.70 -21.29
C LEU A 6 -2.63 -4.48 -20.49
N GLY A 7 -3.77 -4.59 -19.80
CA GLY A 7 -4.31 -3.50 -19.01
C GLY A 7 -3.48 -3.26 -17.73
N THR A 8 -3.07 -2.01 -17.54
CA THR A 8 -2.48 -1.56 -16.28
C THR A 8 -3.51 -0.72 -15.53
N TYR A 9 -3.78 -1.08 -14.30
CA TYR A 9 -4.82 -0.44 -13.50
C TYR A 9 -4.25 0.02 -12.16
N GLU A 10 -4.72 1.16 -11.71
CA GLU A 10 -4.45 1.62 -10.37
C GLU A 10 -5.30 0.82 -9.37
N MET A 11 -4.66 0.15 -8.42
CA MET A 11 -5.32 -0.76 -7.49
C MET A 11 -6.18 -0.03 -6.44
N GLY A 12 -5.92 1.25 -6.24
CA GLY A 12 -6.64 2.03 -5.24
C GLY A 12 -6.52 1.46 -3.83
N SER A 13 -7.57 1.63 -3.05
CA SER A 13 -7.61 1.18 -1.65
C SER A 13 -7.53 -0.34 -1.46
N THR A 14 -7.67 -1.15 -2.52
CA THR A 14 -7.45 -2.59 -2.42
C THR A 14 -6.00 -2.92 -2.08
N PHE A 15 -5.05 -2.05 -2.47
CA PHE A 15 -3.64 -2.25 -2.17
C PHE A 15 -3.30 -2.12 -0.68
N LYS A 16 -4.16 -1.47 0.11
CA LYS A 16 -3.99 -1.38 1.57
C LYS A 16 -3.99 -2.73 2.27
N SER A 17 -4.70 -3.73 1.71
CA SER A 17 -4.68 -5.09 2.23
C SER A 17 -3.27 -5.69 2.18
N PHE A 18 -2.49 -5.42 1.12
CA PHE A 18 -1.09 -5.86 1.05
C PHE A 18 -0.23 -5.13 2.08
N THR A 19 -0.42 -3.83 2.28
CA THR A 19 0.33 -3.05 3.27
C THR A 19 0.09 -3.58 4.70
N LEU A 20 -1.15 -3.88 5.05
CA LEU A 20 -1.47 -4.45 6.35
C LEU A 20 -0.95 -5.89 6.49
N ALA A 21 -1.07 -6.69 5.41
CA ALA A 21 -0.54 -8.06 5.39
C ALA A 21 0.97 -8.08 5.62
N MET A 22 1.73 -7.21 4.95
CA MET A 22 3.19 -7.15 5.17
C MET A 22 3.55 -6.69 6.57
N GLY A 23 2.80 -5.76 7.15
CA GLY A 23 3.00 -5.36 8.55
C GLY A 23 2.79 -6.50 9.55
N LEU A 24 1.80 -7.36 9.29
CA LEU A 24 1.54 -8.57 10.07
C LEU A 24 2.62 -9.63 9.84
N ASP A 25 2.98 -9.88 8.58
CA ASP A 25 3.97 -10.90 8.19
C ASP A 25 5.36 -10.60 8.77
N GLU A 26 5.75 -9.33 8.79
CA GLU A 26 7.02 -8.89 9.39
C GLU A 26 6.97 -8.72 10.91
N GLY A 27 5.84 -8.97 11.54
CA GLY A 27 5.67 -8.81 12.99
C GLY A 27 5.77 -7.38 13.47
N LYS A 28 5.62 -6.38 12.58
CA LYS A 28 5.60 -4.95 12.94
C LYS A 28 4.31 -4.54 13.62
N ILE A 29 3.23 -5.23 13.31
CA ILE A 29 1.91 -5.04 13.90
C ILE A 29 1.27 -6.39 14.23
N THR A 30 0.26 -6.35 15.07
CA THR A 30 -0.65 -7.46 15.36
C THR A 30 -2.09 -6.97 15.19
N LEU A 31 -3.07 -7.86 15.23
CA LEU A 31 -4.49 -7.47 15.19
C LEU A 31 -4.89 -6.58 16.38
N ASN A 32 -4.16 -6.65 17.49
CA ASN A 32 -4.39 -5.82 18.68
C ASN A 32 -3.61 -4.50 18.65
N SER A 33 -2.73 -4.30 17.67
CA SER A 33 -1.99 -3.05 17.54
C SER A 33 -2.92 -1.90 17.22
N VAL A 34 -2.56 -0.72 17.73
CA VAL A 34 -3.31 0.52 17.54
C VAL A 34 -2.38 1.56 16.93
N VAL A 35 -2.87 2.29 15.94
CA VAL A 35 -2.16 3.37 15.28
C VAL A 35 -2.89 4.70 15.45
N ASP A 36 -2.15 5.78 15.59
CA ASP A 36 -2.76 7.11 15.69
C ASP A 36 -3.23 7.60 14.32
N ALA A 37 -4.52 7.63 14.12
CA ALA A 37 -5.19 8.19 12.95
C ALA A 37 -6.00 9.46 13.29
N SER A 38 -5.67 10.13 14.40
CA SER A 38 -6.42 11.30 14.88
C SER A 38 -6.20 12.55 14.04
N ARG A 39 -5.05 12.65 13.38
CA ARG A 39 -4.65 13.83 12.60
C ARG A 39 -3.99 13.44 11.28
N PRO A 40 -4.10 14.29 10.25
CA PRO A 40 -3.34 14.11 9.02
C PRO A 40 -1.84 14.01 9.29
N ILE A 41 -1.16 13.15 8.57
CA ILE A 41 0.29 13.01 8.66
C ILE A 41 0.97 13.56 7.41
N ARG A 42 2.18 14.10 7.57
CA ARG A 42 3.02 14.52 6.45
C ARG A 42 4.08 13.45 6.20
N MET A 43 4.12 12.98 4.97
CA MET A 43 5.04 11.93 4.56
C MET A 43 5.50 12.19 3.12
N GLY A 44 6.79 12.21 2.89
CA GLY A 44 7.35 12.42 1.55
C GLY A 44 6.87 13.72 0.87
N GLY A 45 6.70 14.81 1.61
CA GLY A 45 6.23 16.09 1.08
C GLY A 45 4.71 16.20 0.89
N PHE A 46 3.96 15.14 1.13
CA PHE A 46 2.49 15.11 1.03
C PHE A 46 1.81 15.07 2.39
N THR A 47 0.59 15.61 2.42
CA THR A 47 -0.30 15.47 3.57
C THR A 47 -1.30 14.36 3.29
N ILE A 48 -1.22 13.28 4.07
CA ILE A 48 -2.12 12.13 3.99
C ILE A 48 -3.31 12.39 4.91
N ARG A 49 -4.51 12.23 4.37
CA ARG A 49 -5.78 12.45 5.07
C ARG A 49 -6.71 11.26 4.82
N ASP A 50 -7.57 11.00 5.76
CA ASP A 50 -8.69 10.07 5.57
C ASP A 50 -9.85 10.79 4.89
N PHE A 51 -10.55 10.07 4.01
CA PHE A 51 -11.75 10.62 3.34
C PHE A 51 -12.90 10.85 4.33
N LYS A 52 -13.12 9.88 5.23
CA LYS A 52 -14.07 9.98 6.35
C LYS A 52 -13.36 9.62 7.64
N GLY A 53 -12.47 10.48 8.08
CA GLY A 53 -11.64 10.27 9.25
C GLY A 53 -12.46 10.07 10.52
N LYS A 54 -12.00 9.16 11.36
CA LYS A 54 -12.58 8.95 12.70
C LYS A 54 -11.97 9.88 13.75
N ASN A 55 -10.88 10.57 13.41
CA ASN A 55 -10.16 11.53 14.26
C ASN A 55 -9.76 10.95 15.64
N ARG A 56 -9.38 9.68 15.64
CA ARG A 56 -8.92 8.97 16.83
C ARG A 56 -7.91 7.88 16.46
N ALA A 57 -7.30 7.28 17.44
CA ALA A 57 -6.53 6.05 17.25
C ALA A 57 -7.44 4.91 16.78
N LEU A 58 -6.92 4.08 15.86
CA LEU A 58 -7.61 2.94 15.26
C LEU A 58 -6.82 1.66 15.51
N SER A 59 -7.51 0.59 15.82
CA SER A 59 -6.94 -0.75 15.76
C SER A 59 -6.69 -1.18 14.30
N ILE A 60 -5.81 -2.16 14.10
CA ILE A 60 -5.52 -2.64 12.74
C ILE A 60 -6.78 -3.14 12.01
N PRO A 61 -7.70 -3.91 12.63
CA PRO A 61 -8.98 -4.23 12.00
C PRO A 61 -9.80 -2.99 11.61
N GLU A 62 -9.81 -1.94 12.44
CA GLU A 62 -10.51 -0.70 12.13
C GLU A 62 -9.83 0.08 10.99
N VAL A 63 -8.49 0.08 10.92
CA VAL A 63 -7.76 0.66 9.78
C VAL A 63 -8.21 0.03 8.47
N PHE A 64 -8.35 -1.29 8.46
CA PHE A 64 -8.84 -2.02 7.29
C PHE A 64 -10.33 -1.73 7.01
N GLN A 65 -11.18 -1.83 8.02
CA GLN A 65 -12.63 -1.64 7.91
C GLN A 65 -13.01 -0.25 7.40
N TYR A 66 -12.34 0.79 7.91
CA TYR A 66 -12.59 2.18 7.52
C TYR A 66 -11.75 2.63 6.32
N SER A 67 -10.90 1.78 5.83
CA SER A 67 -9.96 2.11 4.74
C SER A 67 -9.15 3.37 5.05
N SER A 68 -8.64 3.48 6.28
CA SER A 68 -7.88 4.65 6.75
C SER A 68 -6.57 4.80 5.96
N ASN A 69 -6.39 5.92 5.28
CA ASN A 69 -5.14 6.29 4.63
C ASN A 69 -4.05 6.55 5.66
N ILE A 70 -4.41 7.26 6.73
CA ILE A 70 -3.48 7.64 7.81
C ILE A 70 -2.97 6.38 8.51
N GLY A 71 -3.89 5.48 8.90
CA GLY A 71 -3.52 4.23 9.57
C GLY A 71 -2.67 3.33 8.69
N THR A 72 -3.01 3.20 7.41
CA THR A 72 -2.21 2.41 6.46
C THR A 72 -0.82 3.03 6.24
N ALA A 73 -0.72 4.35 6.14
CA ALA A 73 0.56 5.04 6.01
C ALA A 73 1.46 4.82 7.24
N ALA A 74 0.88 4.84 8.43
CA ALA A 74 1.64 4.55 9.65
C ALA A 74 2.20 3.12 9.64
N VAL A 75 1.42 2.14 9.19
CA VAL A 75 1.90 0.75 9.04
C VAL A 75 2.98 0.67 7.96
N ALA A 76 2.79 1.34 6.83
CA ALA A 76 3.78 1.38 5.75
C ALA A 76 5.13 1.95 6.22
N ASP A 77 5.10 2.97 7.06
CA ASP A 77 6.30 3.58 7.65
C ASP A 77 7.02 2.61 8.60
N MET A 78 6.27 1.84 9.38
CA MET A 78 6.84 0.81 10.27
C MET A 78 7.52 -0.32 9.51
N VAL A 79 6.97 -0.73 8.36
CA VAL A 79 7.53 -1.75 7.47
C VAL A 79 8.78 -1.22 6.76
N GLY A 80 8.72 0.02 6.31
CA GLY A 80 9.77 0.67 5.54
C GLY A 80 9.83 0.23 4.08
N MET A 81 10.70 0.89 3.31
CA MET A 81 10.78 0.69 1.86
C MET A 81 11.32 -0.69 1.48
N GLU A 82 12.32 -1.18 2.21
CA GLU A 82 12.96 -2.47 1.94
C GLU A 82 11.97 -3.62 2.20
N GLY A 83 11.28 -3.61 3.33
CA GLY A 83 10.26 -4.60 3.66
C GLY A 83 9.13 -4.63 2.63
N HIS A 84 8.67 -3.45 2.18
CA HIS A 84 7.69 -3.35 1.10
C HIS A 84 8.16 -4.03 -0.18
N GLN A 85 9.36 -3.69 -0.63
CA GLN A 85 9.91 -4.21 -1.87
C GLN A 85 10.12 -5.72 -1.80
N GLU A 86 10.63 -6.21 -0.68
CA GLU A 86 10.82 -7.64 -0.44
C GLU A 86 9.49 -8.40 -0.45
N PHE A 87 8.50 -7.92 0.29
CA PHE A 87 7.18 -8.54 0.37
C PHE A 87 6.49 -8.62 -1.00
N LEU A 88 6.45 -7.52 -1.75
CA LEU A 88 5.85 -7.49 -3.08
C LEU A 88 6.62 -8.36 -4.09
N THR A 89 7.94 -8.47 -3.94
CA THR A 89 8.77 -9.37 -4.76
C THR A 89 8.43 -10.82 -4.48
N ARG A 90 8.30 -11.22 -3.21
CA ARG A 90 7.88 -12.58 -2.82
C ARG A 90 6.51 -12.96 -3.37
N LEU A 91 5.60 -11.99 -3.47
CA LEU A 91 4.29 -12.19 -4.08
C LEU A 91 4.29 -12.18 -5.61
N GLY A 92 5.43 -11.91 -6.25
CA GLY A 92 5.53 -11.81 -7.71
C GLY A 92 4.87 -10.57 -8.31
N LEU A 93 4.49 -9.59 -7.50
CA LEU A 93 3.77 -8.40 -7.96
C LEU A 93 4.66 -7.37 -8.68
N LEU A 94 5.98 -7.50 -8.57
CA LEU A 94 6.95 -6.60 -9.21
C LEU A 94 7.55 -7.16 -10.50
N SER A 95 7.19 -8.38 -10.88
CA SER A 95 7.67 -9.04 -12.08
C SER A 95 6.54 -9.31 -13.06
N LYS A 96 6.92 -9.52 -14.32
CA LYS A 96 5.98 -9.96 -15.34
C LYS A 96 5.42 -11.33 -14.96
N VAL A 97 4.10 -11.46 -14.99
CA VAL A 97 3.45 -12.76 -14.74
C VAL A 97 3.72 -13.70 -15.90
N GLU A 98 4.23 -14.88 -15.58
CA GLU A 98 4.39 -15.96 -16.56
C GLU A 98 3.05 -16.69 -16.71
N THR A 99 2.46 -16.53 -17.86
CA THR A 99 1.21 -17.21 -18.24
C THR A 99 1.32 -17.73 -19.68
N GLU A 100 0.47 -18.69 -20.02
CA GLU A 100 0.35 -19.21 -21.38
C GLU A 100 -0.26 -18.18 -22.35
N MET A 101 -0.77 -17.08 -21.86
CA MET A 101 -1.37 -16.04 -22.68
C MET A 101 -0.31 -15.10 -23.25
N PRO A 102 -0.29 -14.85 -24.56
CA PRO A 102 0.65 -13.93 -25.17
C PRO A 102 0.34 -12.47 -24.77
N GLY A 103 1.38 -11.65 -24.72
CA GLY A 103 1.22 -10.21 -24.57
C GLY A 103 0.91 -9.73 -23.15
N VAL A 104 1.49 -10.36 -22.13
CA VAL A 104 1.39 -9.89 -20.74
C VAL A 104 2.25 -8.64 -20.53
N ALA A 105 1.67 -7.58 -19.97
CA ALA A 105 2.39 -6.37 -19.63
C ALA A 105 3.28 -6.55 -18.40
N THR A 106 4.38 -5.80 -18.35
CA THR A 106 5.19 -5.67 -17.13
C THR A 106 4.50 -4.71 -16.16
N PRO A 107 4.49 -5.01 -14.85
CA PRO A 107 3.93 -4.09 -13.87
C PRO A 107 4.61 -2.72 -13.92
N THR A 108 3.81 -1.65 -13.87
CA THR A 108 4.32 -0.30 -13.77
C THR A 108 4.78 -0.04 -12.34
N GLN A 109 6.04 0.30 -12.18
CA GLN A 109 6.63 0.63 -10.88
C GLN A 109 7.05 2.09 -10.85
N PRO A 110 6.95 2.77 -9.69
CA PRO A 110 7.49 4.11 -9.54
C PRO A 110 9.01 4.09 -9.69
N ASN A 111 9.58 5.17 -10.24
CA ASN A 111 11.01 5.29 -10.45
C ASN A 111 11.79 5.11 -9.13
N SER A 112 12.87 4.35 -9.20
CA SER A 112 13.69 3.99 -8.03
C SER A 112 14.35 5.18 -7.32
N SER A 113 14.46 6.32 -7.99
CA SER A 113 15.06 7.54 -7.45
C SER A 113 14.11 8.39 -6.60
N ASP A 114 12.81 8.15 -6.66
CA ASP A 114 11.82 8.93 -5.93
C ASP A 114 11.16 8.09 -4.82
N SER A 115 11.73 8.18 -3.62
CA SER A 115 11.18 7.56 -2.41
C SER A 115 9.75 8.06 -2.09
N THR A 116 9.44 9.27 -2.54
CA THR A 116 8.14 9.93 -2.36
C THR A 116 7.06 9.29 -3.21
N GLU A 117 7.35 9.01 -4.48
CA GLU A 117 6.45 8.31 -5.39
C GLU A 117 6.21 6.87 -4.96
N LYS A 118 7.25 6.20 -4.43
CA LYS A 118 7.12 4.85 -3.86
C LYS A 118 6.15 4.81 -2.69
N MET A 119 6.21 5.76 -1.78
CA MET A 119 5.27 5.82 -0.65
C MET A 119 3.86 6.17 -1.08
N LYS A 120 3.67 6.99 -2.10
CA LYS A 120 2.35 7.26 -2.67
C LYS A 120 1.68 6.01 -3.21
N SER A 121 2.41 5.17 -3.92
CA SER A 121 1.86 3.94 -4.50
C SER A 121 1.40 2.95 -3.43
N VAL A 122 2.01 3.01 -2.25
CA VAL A 122 1.74 2.11 -1.13
C VAL A 122 0.54 2.56 -0.29
N VAL A 123 0.37 3.86 -0.16
CA VAL A 123 -0.60 4.42 0.80
C VAL A 123 -1.86 4.93 0.13
N CYS A 124 -1.72 5.52 -1.03
CA CYS A 124 -2.80 6.24 -1.69
C CYS A 124 -2.68 6.11 -3.20
N SER A 125 -3.32 5.16 -3.72
CA SER A 125 -3.85 5.24 -5.06
C SER A 125 -5.29 5.71 -4.96
N GLY A 126 -5.51 6.86 -4.39
CA GLY A 126 -6.81 7.48 -4.32
C GLY A 126 -6.62 8.99 -4.22
N ARG A 127 -6.98 9.69 -5.28
CA ARG A 127 -7.19 11.14 -5.27
C ARG A 127 -8.33 11.50 -4.33
#